data_ada59bc9b8889a230d3ad2a5b2de46df
#
_entry.id   ada59bc9b8889a230d3ad2a5b2de46df
#
_cell.length_a   1.000
_cell.length_b   1.000
_cell.length_c   1.000
_cell.angle_alpha   90.00
_cell.angle_beta   90.00
_cell.angle_gamma   90.00
#
_symmetry.space_group_name_H-M   'P 1'
#
loop_
_entity.id
_entity.type
_entity.pdbx_description
1 polymer ?
#
loop_
_entity_poly.entity_id
_entity_poly.type
_entity_poly.pdbx_seq_one_letter_code
_entity_poly.pdbx_strand_id
1 'polypeptide(L)'
;MSNLYESRNYDVSYRAILTKNETVKVFTEKYFIEVTSEVEFDSEKSQYSSLNYFASSIVGGIIHSLKNTGKRSGIFLGEIEGKIKIKLKNPLTLLGVKGYEEEPVISECSIIMYIYSELDDEEIIKFCEKALKYCYIYNTVKKSINMDIKFLPII
;
A
#
# COMPACT_ATOMS: atom_id res chain seq x y z
N MET A 1 -13.25 2.20 34.24
CA MET A 1 -12.51 3.21 33.43
C MET A 1 -11.89 2.47 32.24
N SER A 2 -12.42 2.68 31.04
CA SER A 2 -11.74 2.20 29.85
C SER A 2 -10.37 2.87 29.76
N ASN A 3 -9.35 2.07 29.58
CA ASN A 3 -7.98 2.53 29.53
C ASN A 3 -7.82 3.43 28.30
N LEU A 4 -7.83 4.75 28.48
CA LEU A 4 -7.67 5.73 27.38
C LEU A 4 -6.39 5.51 26.57
N TYR A 5 -5.43 4.78 27.13
CA TYR A 5 -4.21 4.37 26.43
C TYR A 5 -4.48 3.37 25.33
N GLU A 6 -5.32 2.35 25.55
CA GLU A 6 -5.67 1.33 24.56
C GLU A 6 -6.43 1.89 23.34
N SER A 7 -7.19 2.98 23.54
CA SER A 7 -7.90 3.64 22.44
C SER A 7 -7.00 4.51 21.53
N ARG A 8 -5.79 4.85 21.99
CA ARG A 8 -4.83 5.71 21.27
C ARG A 8 -3.75 4.95 20.52
N ASN A 9 -3.49 3.72 20.93
CA ASN A 9 -2.44 2.89 20.36
C ASN A 9 -3.01 1.52 19.96
N TYR A 10 -2.48 0.99 18.89
CA TYR A 10 -2.76 -0.36 18.43
C TYR A 10 -1.43 -1.01 18.04
N ASP A 11 -0.99 -1.93 18.86
CA ASP A 11 0.31 -2.58 18.72
C ASP A 11 0.12 -3.98 18.16
N VAL A 12 0.91 -4.33 17.16
CA VAL A 12 0.95 -5.67 16.57
C VAL A 12 2.39 -6.15 16.48
N SER A 13 2.58 -7.44 16.63
CA SER A 13 3.88 -8.05 16.47
C SER A 13 3.80 -9.23 15.50
N TYR A 14 4.86 -9.43 14.77
CA TYR A 14 5.00 -10.50 13.80
C TYR A 14 6.31 -11.24 14.04
N ARG A 15 6.31 -12.52 13.70
CA ARG A 15 7.50 -13.36 13.74
C ARG A 15 7.84 -13.78 12.32
N ALA A 16 9.08 -13.65 11.91
CA ALA A 16 9.53 -14.03 10.57
C ALA A 16 10.67 -15.06 10.64
N ILE A 17 10.66 -16.03 9.75
CA ILE A 17 11.67 -17.09 9.65
C ILE A 17 12.05 -17.30 8.19
N LEU A 18 13.36 -17.29 7.91
CA LEU A 18 13.87 -17.75 6.62
C LEU A 18 13.81 -19.29 6.57
N THR A 19 13.15 -19.80 5.54
CA THR A 19 13.04 -21.25 5.30
C THR A 19 14.21 -21.78 4.47
N LYS A 20 14.34 -23.09 4.40
CA LYS A 20 15.38 -23.75 3.58
C LYS A 20 15.26 -23.45 2.08
N ASN A 21 14.08 -23.04 1.62
CA ASN A 21 13.79 -22.69 0.22
C ASN A 21 14.03 -21.20 -0.08
N GLU A 22 14.75 -20.48 0.78
CA GLU A 22 15.01 -19.03 0.64
C GLU A 22 13.74 -18.16 0.63
N THR A 23 12.63 -18.69 1.11
CA THR A 23 11.38 -17.94 1.30
C THR A 23 11.24 -17.56 2.77
N VAL A 24 10.86 -16.33 3.05
CA VAL A 24 10.59 -15.88 4.41
C VAL A 24 9.10 -16.12 4.73
N LYS A 25 8.83 -16.80 5.83
CA LYS A 25 7.48 -16.91 6.39
C LYS A 25 7.30 -15.88 7.49
N VAL A 26 6.30 -15.02 7.32
CA VAL A 26 5.89 -14.03 8.32
C VAL A 26 4.59 -14.51 8.97
N PHE A 27 4.66 -14.84 10.25
CA PHE A 27 3.52 -15.36 11.01
C PHE A 27 2.71 -14.22 11.61
N THR A 28 1.42 -14.24 11.35
CA THR A 28 0.40 -13.48 12.04
C THR A 28 -0.23 -14.33 13.15
N GLU A 29 -1.19 -13.83 13.87
CA GLU A 29 -1.86 -14.61 14.94
C GLU A 29 -2.50 -15.92 14.43
N LYS A 30 -3.03 -15.94 13.20
CA LYS A 30 -3.80 -17.06 12.65
C LYS A 30 -3.23 -17.66 11.38
N TYR A 31 -2.44 -16.90 10.65
CA TYR A 31 -1.96 -17.25 9.31
C TYR A 31 -0.49 -16.93 9.16
N PHE A 32 0.07 -17.33 8.05
CA PHE A 32 1.37 -16.85 7.62
C PHE A 32 1.31 -16.31 6.19
N ILE A 33 2.21 -15.39 5.89
CA ILE A 33 2.43 -14.82 4.58
C ILE A 33 3.81 -15.25 4.12
N GLU A 34 3.94 -15.68 2.87
CA GLU A 34 5.23 -16.00 2.28
C GLU A 34 5.77 -14.80 1.51
N VAL A 35 7.02 -14.47 1.79
CA VAL A 35 7.75 -13.40 1.09
C VAL A 35 8.92 -14.04 0.36
N THR A 36 8.86 -13.99 -0.97
CA THR A 36 9.92 -14.51 -1.85
C THR A 36 11.03 -13.48 -2.00
N SER A 37 12.12 -13.87 -2.67
CA SER A 37 13.25 -12.99 -2.93
C SER A 37 12.82 -11.72 -3.68
N GLU A 38 13.66 -10.71 -3.61
CA GLU A 38 13.39 -9.37 -4.06
C GLU A 38 13.28 -9.23 -5.59
N VAL A 39 13.32 -8.01 -6.08
CA VAL A 39 13.12 -7.64 -7.47
C VAL A 39 13.88 -8.55 -8.43
N GLU A 40 13.17 -9.39 -9.15
CA GLU A 40 13.71 -10.10 -10.31
C GLU A 40 13.25 -9.36 -11.58
N PHE A 41 14.18 -9.11 -12.49
CA PHE A 41 13.86 -8.52 -13.80
C PHE A 41 13.16 -9.52 -14.74
N ASP A 42 13.14 -10.79 -14.34
CA ASP A 42 12.42 -11.83 -15.05
C ASP A 42 11.04 -12.01 -14.42
N SER A 43 10.02 -11.57 -15.14
CA SER A 43 8.64 -11.40 -14.64
C SER A 43 7.92 -12.71 -14.29
N GLU A 44 8.52 -13.86 -14.51
CA GLU A 44 7.84 -15.15 -14.32
C GLU A 44 7.90 -15.69 -12.88
N LYS A 45 8.74 -15.15 -12.00
CA LYS A 45 9.05 -15.78 -10.72
C LYS A 45 8.72 -15.00 -9.44
N SER A 46 8.57 -13.69 -9.44
CA SER A 46 8.44 -12.92 -8.20
C SER A 46 7.02 -12.50 -7.87
N GLN A 47 6.15 -13.43 -7.53
CA GLN A 47 4.75 -13.13 -7.25
C GLN A 47 4.52 -12.55 -5.84
N TYR A 48 5.42 -12.78 -4.89
CA TYR A 48 5.23 -12.45 -3.47
C TYR A 48 6.43 -11.71 -2.85
N SER A 49 7.08 -10.83 -3.63
CA SER A 49 8.19 -10.03 -3.13
C SER A 49 7.74 -8.97 -2.11
N SER A 50 8.68 -8.48 -1.29
CA SER A 50 8.43 -7.39 -0.37
C SER A 50 7.88 -6.14 -1.07
N LEU A 51 8.35 -5.84 -2.29
CA LEU A 51 7.85 -4.73 -3.09
C LEU A 51 6.38 -4.93 -3.49
N ASN A 52 5.99 -6.14 -3.88
CA ASN A 52 4.60 -6.45 -4.23
C ASN A 52 3.67 -6.30 -3.02
N TYR A 53 4.09 -6.76 -1.84
CA TYR A 53 3.34 -6.56 -0.60
C TYR A 53 3.25 -5.10 -0.19
N PHE A 54 4.35 -4.36 -0.33
CA PHE A 54 4.37 -2.93 -0.05
C PHE A 54 3.38 -2.16 -0.95
N ALA A 55 3.44 -2.38 -2.27
CA ALA A 55 2.50 -1.79 -3.22
C ALA A 55 1.05 -2.17 -2.91
N SER A 56 0.80 -3.45 -2.64
CA SER A 56 -0.52 -3.98 -2.32
C SER A 56 -1.08 -3.37 -1.03
N SER A 57 -0.25 -3.19 -0.02
CA SER A 57 -0.66 -2.57 1.25
C SER A 57 -1.11 -1.11 1.06
N ILE A 58 -0.42 -0.36 0.20
CA ILE A 58 -0.77 1.04 -0.09
C ILE A 58 -2.10 1.12 -0.82
N VAL A 59 -2.20 0.49 -1.99
CA VAL A 59 -3.41 0.60 -2.82
C VAL A 59 -4.63 -0.04 -2.17
N GLY A 60 -4.46 -1.20 -1.56
CA GLY A 60 -5.54 -1.87 -0.82
C GLY A 60 -5.98 -1.08 0.41
N GLY A 61 -5.04 -0.51 1.16
CA GLY A 61 -5.32 0.34 2.31
C GLY A 61 -6.12 1.59 1.93
N ILE A 62 -5.78 2.24 0.82
CA ILE A 62 -6.52 3.41 0.31
C ILE A 62 -7.95 2.99 -0.08
N ILE A 63 -8.12 1.93 -0.86
CA ILE A 63 -9.45 1.46 -1.28
C ILE A 63 -10.34 1.16 -0.06
N HIS A 64 -9.83 0.45 0.93
CA HIS A 64 -10.57 0.18 2.16
C HIS A 64 -10.92 1.46 2.94
N SER A 65 -10.02 2.42 3.00
CA SER A 65 -10.29 3.72 3.65
C SER A 65 -11.39 4.49 2.95
N LEU A 66 -11.39 4.53 1.62
CA LEU A 66 -12.45 5.13 0.83
C LEU A 66 -13.80 4.46 1.11
N LYS A 67 -13.84 3.13 1.00
CA LYS A 67 -15.07 2.35 1.20
C LYS A 67 -15.64 2.49 2.61
N ASN A 68 -14.78 2.39 3.63
CA ASN A 68 -15.19 2.50 5.02
C ASN A 68 -15.65 3.91 5.38
N THR A 69 -14.98 4.94 4.85
CA THR A 69 -15.40 6.33 5.04
C THR A 69 -16.73 6.61 4.35
N GLY A 70 -16.94 6.07 3.14
CA GLY A 70 -18.23 6.15 2.45
C GLY A 70 -19.35 5.56 3.28
N LYS A 71 -19.17 4.36 3.81
CA LYS A 71 -20.15 3.71 4.69
C LYS A 71 -20.51 4.57 5.91
N ARG A 72 -19.48 5.15 6.58
CA ARG A 72 -19.71 5.99 7.76
C ARG A 72 -20.41 7.31 7.42
N SER A 73 -20.18 7.83 6.22
CA SER A 73 -20.74 9.11 5.76
C SER A 73 -22.08 8.97 5.01
N GLY A 74 -22.57 7.73 4.85
CA GLY A 74 -23.78 7.46 4.07
C GLY A 74 -23.61 7.69 2.57
N ILE A 75 -22.38 7.67 2.07
CA ILE A 75 -22.06 7.84 0.65
C ILE A 75 -21.81 6.46 0.04
N PHE A 76 -22.59 6.14 -0.98
CA PHE A 76 -22.41 4.90 -1.72
C PHE A 76 -21.25 5.03 -2.70
N LEU A 77 -20.26 4.14 -2.53
CA LEU A 77 -19.20 3.90 -3.49
C LEU A 77 -19.38 2.50 -4.06
N GLY A 78 -19.55 2.41 -5.36
CA GLY A 78 -19.70 1.15 -6.08
C GLY A 78 -18.36 0.44 -6.24
N GLU A 79 -17.97 0.20 -7.48
CA GLU A 79 -16.67 -0.37 -7.81
C GLU A 79 -15.56 0.68 -7.63
N ILE A 80 -14.44 0.22 -7.09
CA ILE A 80 -13.23 1.02 -6.96
C ILE A 80 -12.07 0.20 -7.53
N GLU A 81 -11.43 0.72 -8.57
CA GLU A 81 -10.20 0.15 -9.12
C GLU A 81 -9.03 1.07 -8.80
N GLY A 82 -7.97 0.53 -8.23
CA GLY A 82 -6.73 1.26 -7.97
C GLY A 82 -5.59 0.73 -8.82
N LYS A 83 -4.86 1.63 -9.48
CA LYS A 83 -3.60 1.32 -10.18
C LYS A 83 -2.48 2.03 -9.47
N ILE A 84 -1.43 1.30 -9.10
CA ILE A 84 -0.23 1.84 -8.47
C ILE A 84 1.00 1.58 -9.32
N LYS A 85 1.81 2.62 -9.49
CA LYS A 85 3.14 2.53 -10.10
C LYS A 85 4.17 3.03 -9.10
N ILE A 86 5.19 2.21 -8.85
CA ILE A 86 6.27 2.50 -7.93
C ILE A 86 7.56 2.75 -8.71
N LYS A 87 8.30 3.77 -8.31
CA LYS A 87 9.64 4.05 -8.83
C LYS A 87 10.69 3.66 -7.79
N LEU A 88 11.46 2.65 -8.13
CA LEU A 88 12.62 2.22 -7.35
C LEU A 88 13.89 2.85 -7.98
N LYS A 89 14.62 3.61 -7.17
CA LYS A 89 15.94 4.16 -7.55
C LYS A 89 17.03 3.17 -7.16
N ASN A 90 18.16 3.26 -7.90
CA ASN A 90 19.38 2.51 -7.65
C ASN A 90 19.19 0.97 -7.63
N PRO A 91 18.44 0.39 -8.58
CA PRO A 91 18.18 -1.06 -8.58
C PRO A 91 19.43 -1.89 -8.85
N LEU A 92 20.46 -1.31 -9.50
CA LEU A 92 21.72 -2.02 -9.78
C LEU A 92 22.51 -2.32 -8.53
N THR A 93 22.42 -1.47 -7.51
CA THR A 93 23.00 -1.74 -6.19
C THR A 93 22.33 -2.94 -5.53
N LEU A 94 21.01 -3.06 -5.64
CA LEU A 94 20.25 -4.20 -5.14
C LEU A 94 20.70 -5.52 -5.79
N LEU A 95 21.09 -5.48 -7.06
CA LEU A 95 21.57 -6.65 -7.80
C LEU A 95 23.07 -6.94 -7.58
N GLY A 96 23.74 -6.17 -6.75
CA GLY A 96 25.17 -6.34 -6.49
C GLY A 96 26.08 -6.02 -7.67
N VAL A 97 25.65 -5.17 -8.59
CA VAL A 97 26.45 -4.77 -9.75
C VAL A 97 27.64 -3.93 -9.28
N LYS A 98 28.83 -4.34 -9.67
CA LYS A 98 30.09 -3.68 -9.28
C LYS A 98 30.11 -2.20 -9.73
N GLY A 99 30.49 -1.31 -8.83
CA GLY A 99 30.59 0.13 -9.09
C GLY A 99 29.29 0.92 -8.77
N TYR A 100 28.25 0.26 -8.29
CA TYR A 100 27.01 0.88 -7.83
C TYR A 100 26.85 0.65 -6.33
N GLU A 101 26.91 1.72 -5.55
CA GLU A 101 26.91 1.68 -4.07
C GLU A 101 25.80 2.53 -3.44
N GLU A 102 25.07 3.31 -4.24
CA GLU A 102 23.96 4.14 -3.73
C GLU A 102 22.80 3.28 -3.25
N GLU A 103 22.23 3.64 -2.12
CA GLU A 103 21.12 2.90 -1.50
C GLU A 103 19.91 2.78 -2.43
N PRO A 104 19.35 1.57 -2.64
CA PRO A 104 18.09 1.40 -3.34
C PRO A 104 16.96 1.98 -2.50
N VAL A 105 16.14 2.86 -3.08
CA VAL A 105 15.02 3.49 -2.38
C VAL A 105 13.79 3.60 -3.28
N ILE A 106 12.62 3.46 -2.68
CA ILE A 106 11.34 3.80 -3.32
C ILE A 106 11.19 5.33 -3.22
N SER A 107 11.19 6.01 -4.36
CA SER A 107 11.16 7.47 -4.42
C SER A 107 9.79 8.06 -4.72
N GLU A 108 8.98 7.36 -5.51
CA GLU A 108 7.68 7.82 -5.96
C GLU A 108 6.67 6.69 -6.02
N CYS A 109 5.43 7.01 -5.69
CA CYS A 109 4.25 6.19 -5.96
C CYS A 109 3.23 7.03 -6.70
N SER A 110 2.88 6.63 -7.91
CA SER A 110 1.79 7.22 -8.68
C SER A 110 0.58 6.32 -8.62
N ILE A 111 -0.55 6.85 -8.17
CA ILE A 111 -1.77 6.08 -7.94
C ILE A 111 -2.93 6.72 -8.70
N ILE A 112 -3.69 5.90 -9.40
CA ILE A 112 -4.94 6.30 -10.04
C ILE A 112 -6.05 5.46 -9.44
N MET A 113 -7.08 6.11 -8.90
CA MET A 113 -8.28 5.48 -8.37
C MET A 113 -9.46 5.78 -9.27
N TYR A 114 -10.02 4.76 -9.89
CA TYR A 114 -11.27 4.84 -10.63
C TYR A 114 -12.41 4.52 -9.68
N ILE A 115 -13.40 5.41 -9.59
CA ILE A 115 -14.44 5.30 -8.56
C ILE A 115 -15.81 5.46 -9.20
N TYR A 116 -16.66 4.44 -9.04
CA TYR A 116 -18.07 4.54 -9.37
C TYR A 116 -18.84 5.10 -8.18
N SER A 117 -19.58 6.19 -8.42
CA SER A 117 -20.42 6.85 -7.42
C SER A 117 -21.61 7.54 -8.09
N GLU A 118 -22.66 7.77 -7.33
CA GLU A 118 -23.82 8.57 -7.75
C GLU A 118 -23.62 10.07 -7.50
N LEU A 119 -22.53 10.47 -6.86
CA LEU A 119 -22.18 11.88 -6.63
C LEU A 119 -21.63 12.52 -7.89
N ASP A 120 -21.75 13.85 -7.97
CA ASP A 120 -21.07 14.65 -8.99
C ASP A 120 -19.54 14.47 -8.88
N ASP A 121 -18.86 14.62 -10.01
CA ASP A 121 -17.40 14.40 -10.12
C ASP A 121 -16.60 15.24 -9.11
N GLU A 122 -16.96 16.50 -8.93
CA GLU A 122 -16.28 17.36 -7.95
C GLU A 122 -16.53 16.91 -6.51
N GLU A 123 -17.74 16.47 -6.20
CA GLU A 123 -18.11 16.04 -4.87
C GLU A 123 -17.39 14.74 -4.49
N ILE A 124 -17.34 13.76 -5.42
CA ILE A 124 -16.64 12.49 -5.15
C ILE A 124 -15.14 12.68 -5.02
N ILE A 125 -14.52 13.54 -5.82
CA ILE A 125 -13.09 13.85 -5.70
C ILE A 125 -12.79 14.46 -4.33
N LYS A 126 -13.54 15.49 -3.92
CA LYS A 126 -13.39 16.13 -2.60
C LYS A 126 -13.60 15.14 -1.45
N PHE A 127 -14.59 14.26 -1.60
CA PHE A 127 -14.83 13.21 -0.61
C PHE A 127 -13.63 12.27 -0.49
N CYS A 128 -13.08 11.79 -1.61
CA CYS A 128 -11.94 10.88 -1.63
C CYS A 128 -10.68 11.52 -1.03
N GLU A 129 -10.40 12.77 -1.34
CA GLU A 129 -9.29 13.52 -0.75
C GLU A 129 -9.41 13.61 0.78
N LYS A 130 -10.62 13.87 1.29
CA LYS A 130 -10.88 13.85 2.74
C LYS A 130 -10.76 12.46 3.34
N ALA A 131 -11.20 11.44 2.62
CA ALA A 131 -11.15 10.05 3.08
C ALA A 131 -9.72 9.52 3.24
N LEU A 132 -8.75 10.04 2.48
CA LEU A 132 -7.32 9.72 2.65
C LEU A 132 -6.81 9.97 4.07
N LYS A 133 -7.39 10.92 4.80
CA LYS A 133 -7.07 11.20 6.20
C LYS A 133 -7.14 9.94 7.09
N TYR A 134 -8.00 9.02 6.74
CA TYR A 134 -8.23 7.79 7.52
C TYR A 134 -7.37 6.61 7.08
N CYS A 135 -6.53 6.77 6.07
CA CYS A 135 -5.61 5.75 5.62
C CYS A 135 -4.26 5.87 6.33
N TYR A 136 -4.04 5.05 7.36
CA TYR A 136 -2.80 5.10 8.15
C TYR A 136 -1.56 4.74 7.32
N ILE A 137 -1.67 3.80 6.37
CA ILE A 137 -0.56 3.46 5.45
C ILE A 137 -0.16 4.69 4.64
N TYR A 138 -1.12 5.32 3.96
CA TYR A 138 -0.87 6.54 3.18
C TYR A 138 -0.28 7.66 4.03
N ASN A 139 -0.86 7.92 5.19
CA ASN A 139 -0.40 8.97 6.11
C ASN A 139 1.04 8.74 6.60
N THR A 140 1.45 7.48 6.70
CA THR A 140 2.81 7.11 7.10
C THR A 140 3.80 7.28 5.95
N VAL A 141 3.49 6.68 4.79
CA VAL A 141 4.46 6.64 3.68
C VAL A 141 4.61 7.97 2.95
N LYS A 142 3.58 8.82 2.91
CA LYS A 142 3.64 10.14 2.27
C LYS A 142 4.69 11.08 2.84
N LYS A 143 5.17 10.81 4.05
CA LYS A 143 6.23 11.60 4.71
C LYS A 143 7.63 11.30 4.16
N SER A 144 7.80 10.16 3.52
CA SER A 144 9.11 9.69 3.03
C SER A 144 9.14 9.45 1.53
N ILE A 145 7.99 9.24 0.92
CA ILE A 145 7.84 8.92 -0.50
C ILE A 145 6.95 9.97 -1.16
N ASN A 146 7.32 10.42 -2.34
CA ASN A 146 6.47 11.30 -3.12
C ASN A 146 5.25 10.52 -3.63
N MET A 147 4.07 10.87 -3.08
CA MET A 147 2.79 10.24 -3.38
C MET A 147 1.97 11.13 -4.31
N ASP A 148 1.74 10.68 -5.55
CA ASP A 148 0.85 11.34 -6.50
C ASP A 148 -0.41 10.50 -6.67
N ILE A 149 -1.55 11.00 -6.20
CA ILE A 149 -2.84 10.31 -6.27
C ILE A 149 -3.82 11.11 -7.10
N LYS A 150 -4.47 10.43 -8.04
CA LYS A 150 -5.56 10.97 -8.85
C LYS A 150 -6.81 10.14 -8.62
N PHE A 151 -7.92 10.82 -8.37
CA PHE A 151 -9.25 10.21 -8.31
C PHE A 151 -9.99 10.52 -9.61
N LEU A 152 -10.41 9.48 -10.30
CA LEU A 152 -11.15 9.56 -11.55
C LEU A 152 -12.54 8.95 -11.38
N PRO A 153 -13.58 9.79 -11.33
CA PRO A 153 -14.95 9.30 -11.38
C PRO A 153 -15.20 8.52 -12.66
N ILE A 154 -15.94 7.43 -12.55
CA ILE A 154 -16.41 6.62 -13.68
C ILE A 154 -17.93 6.49 -13.63
N ILE A 155 -18.56 6.43 -14.79
CA ILE A 155 -20.02 6.31 -14.95
C ILE A 155 -20.39 4.85 -15.14
#